data_061fc47f6c572ab12334a8126f06c4e5
#
_entry.id   061fc47f6c572ab12334a8126f06c4e5
#
_cell.length_a   1.000
_cell.length_b   1.000
_cell.length_c   1.000
_cell.angle_alpha   90.00
_cell.angle_beta   90.00
_cell.angle_gamma   90.00
#
_symmetry.space_group_name_H-M   'P 1'
#
loop_
_entity.id
_entity.type
_entity.pdbx_description
1 polymer ?
#
loop_
_entity_poly.entity_id
_entity_poly.type
_entity_poly.pdbx_seq_one_letter_code
_entity_poly.pdbx_strand_id
1 'polypeptide(L)'
;VPGVGEKTATKIIVEYGSIENAYKHASELKPPRASKNLVEYWDQAQMSKVLATINVDADFAYELEEAKLGNLYTEEAYVYFQRLQFKNLLNRFDVQSENSIEDAFVIAGGKEEIQKIFAEAEKAQMVGAVLYKDTRNVLPLFAGSAEIGGIGISFGKEKIYCIPAGKGYSMAELLEALVHVAKHAGRFTVFDLKSSLPYLKGLEGAAEEKCFDSIVAAYLLNPLKNDYGFEDVAQEHLGLMIDPKTELEKMVCYEAYAAFASSEVLEEKLKKEEMWKLFTEIEMPLVFTLFHMEQNGVR
;
A
#
# COMPACT_ATOMS: atom_id res chain seq x y z
N VAL A 1 4.43 39.15 29.61
CA VAL A 1 5.30 40.29 29.97
C VAL A 1 6.62 40.13 29.30
N PRO A 2 7.08 41.06 28.44
CA PRO A 2 8.38 40.97 27.78
C PRO A 2 9.53 40.73 28.76
N GLY A 3 10.43 39.77 28.45
CA GLY A 3 11.59 39.48 29.29
C GLY A 3 11.30 38.72 30.61
N VAL A 4 10.04 38.29 30.82
CA VAL A 4 9.66 37.37 31.92
C VAL A 4 9.31 36.02 31.29
N GLY A 5 10.27 35.09 31.33
CA GLY A 5 10.05 33.72 30.82
C GLY A 5 9.33 32.85 31.84
N GLU A 6 8.93 31.64 31.41
CA GLU A 6 8.14 30.67 32.17
C GLU A 6 8.65 30.44 33.59
N LYS A 7 9.98 30.16 33.76
CA LYS A 7 10.58 29.90 35.07
C LYS A 7 10.44 31.08 36.02
N THR A 8 10.56 32.31 35.52
CA THR A 8 10.44 33.53 36.34
C THR A 8 8.99 33.79 36.66
N ALA A 9 8.09 33.64 35.68
CA ALA A 9 6.64 33.80 35.89
C ALA A 9 6.11 32.79 36.93
N THR A 10 6.50 31.50 36.81
CA THR A 10 6.11 30.48 37.79
C THR A 10 6.56 30.81 39.17
N LYS A 11 7.80 31.26 39.40
CA LYS A 11 8.27 31.68 40.70
C LYS A 11 7.44 32.85 41.28
N ILE A 12 7.18 33.85 40.45
CA ILE A 12 6.37 35.02 40.87
C ILE A 12 4.96 34.58 41.28
N ILE A 13 4.32 33.74 40.48
CA ILE A 13 2.95 33.26 40.78
C ILE A 13 2.94 32.35 42.00
N VAL A 14 3.91 31.49 42.18
CA VAL A 14 4.02 30.67 43.40
C VAL A 14 4.21 31.53 44.65
N GLU A 15 5.01 32.60 44.56
CA GLU A 15 5.29 33.49 45.71
C GLU A 15 4.16 34.44 46.03
N TYR A 16 3.52 35.05 45.00
CA TYR A 16 2.50 36.08 45.17
C TYR A 16 1.05 35.61 44.91
N GLY A 17 0.85 34.40 44.43
CA GLY A 17 -0.45 33.76 44.17
C GLY A 17 -1.16 34.27 42.92
N SER A 18 -1.01 35.55 42.57
CA SER A 18 -1.63 36.12 41.35
C SER A 18 -0.78 37.26 40.76
N ILE A 19 -1.04 37.58 39.48
CA ILE A 19 -0.34 38.71 38.82
C ILE A 19 -0.70 40.05 39.43
N GLU A 20 -1.92 40.20 39.94
CA GLU A 20 -2.39 41.42 40.60
C GLU A 20 -1.67 41.63 41.91
N ASN A 21 -1.46 40.59 42.70
CA ASN A 21 -0.72 40.67 43.95
C ASN A 21 0.76 40.90 43.72
N ALA A 22 1.32 40.25 42.69
CA ALA A 22 2.71 40.49 42.25
C ALA A 22 2.93 41.94 41.79
N TYR A 23 1.93 42.56 41.11
CA TYR A 23 1.99 43.94 40.70
C TYR A 23 1.99 44.90 41.89
N LYS A 24 1.15 44.65 42.93
CA LYS A 24 1.12 45.44 44.15
C LYS A 24 2.46 45.42 44.90
N HIS A 25 3.20 44.34 44.82
CA HIS A 25 4.52 44.13 45.43
C HIS A 25 5.65 44.23 44.40
N ALA A 26 5.44 44.94 43.29
CA ALA A 26 6.38 44.99 42.21
C ALA A 26 7.82 45.41 42.64
N SER A 27 7.93 46.30 43.63
CA SER A 27 9.22 46.75 44.13
C SER A 27 10.05 45.65 44.80
N GLU A 28 9.42 44.57 45.23
CA GLU A 28 10.04 43.46 45.94
C GLU A 28 10.40 42.30 45.01
N LEU A 29 9.88 42.31 43.77
CA LEU A 29 10.06 41.23 42.81
C LEU A 29 11.53 41.04 42.37
N LYS A 30 11.92 39.82 42.28
CA LYS A 30 13.23 39.39 41.71
C LYS A 30 13.04 38.55 40.43
N PRO A 31 13.84 38.77 39.41
CA PRO A 31 14.92 39.77 39.26
C PRO A 31 14.39 41.18 39.00
N PRO A 32 15.18 42.23 39.24
CA PRO A 32 14.73 43.64 39.08
C PRO A 32 14.15 43.93 37.68
N ARG A 33 14.60 43.26 36.67
CA ARG A 33 14.06 43.39 35.31
C ARG A 33 12.61 42.89 35.21
N ALA A 34 12.25 41.83 35.91
CA ALA A 34 10.87 41.34 35.95
C ALA A 34 9.97 42.32 36.65
N SER A 35 10.41 42.93 37.78
CA SER A 35 9.74 44.01 38.47
C SER A 35 9.41 45.19 37.54
N LYS A 36 10.47 45.76 36.94
CA LYS A 36 10.32 46.90 35.99
C LYS A 36 9.36 46.54 34.85
N ASN A 37 9.53 45.39 34.21
CA ASN A 37 8.73 45.01 33.06
C ASN A 37 7.29 44.68 33.45
N LEU A 38 7.03 44.14 34.63
CA LEU A 38 5.64 43.93 35.08
C LEU A 38 4.88 45.25 35.25
N VAL A 39 5.53 46.28 35.78
CA VAL A 39 4.93 47.64 35.92
C VAL A 39 4.75 48.27 34.52
N GLU A 40 5.76 48.24 33.68
CA GLU A 40 5.74 48.85 32.36
C GLU A 40 4.70 48.24 31.41
N TYR A 41 4.54 46.90 31.46
CA TYR A 41 3.63 46.15 30.58
C TYR A 41 2.41 45.61 31.33
N TRP A 42 1.92 46.33 32.38
CA TRP A 42 0.83 45.86 33.20
C TRP A 42 -0.47 45.65 32.40
N ASP A 43 -0.84 46.58 31.53
CA ASP A 43 -2.04 46.48 30.72
C ASP A 43 -1.99 45.24 29.77
N GLN A 44 -0.81 44.96 29.24
CA GLN A 44 -0.62 43.77 28.43
C GLN A 44 -0.71 42.47 29.25
N ALA A 45 -0.24 42.49 30.49
CA ALA A 45 -0.38 41.33 31.39
C ALA A 45 -1.86 41.06 31.74
N GLN A 46 -2.63 42.12 32.01
CA GLN A 46 -4.09 42.01 32.26
C GLN A 46 -4.83 41.49 31.03
N MET A 47 -4.54 42.03 29.83
CA MET A 47 -5.14 41.57 28.59
C MET A 47 -4.82 40.09 28.35
N SER A 48 -3.53 39.69 28.54
CA SER A 48 -3.12 38.29 28.37
C SER A 48 -3.84 37.36 29.35
N LYS A 49 -4.09 37.80 30.58
CA LYS A 49 -4.86 37.02 31.56
C LYS A 49 -6.30 36.80 31.07
N VAL A 50 -6.98 37.86 30.60
CA VAL A 50 -8.34 37.74 30.05
C VAL A 50 -8.37 36.76 28.88
N LEU A 51 -7.41 36.86 27.94
CA LEU A 51 -7.33 35.96 26.79
C LEU A 51 -6.98 34.51 27.15
N ALA A 52 -6.21 34.31 28.21
CA ALA A 52 -5.82 32.97 28.68
C ALA A 52 -6.90 32.32 29.58
N THR A 53 -7.86 33.09 30.06
CA THR A 53 -8.95 32.59 30.92
C THR A 53 -10.02 31.94 30.06
N ILE A 54 -10.28 30.66 30.32
CA ILE A 54 -11.32 29.90 29.60
C ILE A 54 -12.70 30.54 29.91
N ASN A 55 -13.43 30.91 28.85
CA ASN A 55 -14.82 31.34 28.99
C ASN A 55 -15.69 30.11 29.23
N VAL A 56 -16.21 29.96 30.44
CA VAL A 56 -17.08 28.83 30.81
C VAL A 56 -18.57 29.13 30.54
N ASP A 57 -18.88 30.36 30.22
CA ASP A 57 -20.26 30.86 29.97
C ASP A 57 -20.48 31.12 28.47
N ALA A 58 -19.69 30.46 27.60
CA ALA A 58 -19.89 30.56 26.16
C ALA A 58 -21.27 29.99 25.80
N ASP A 59 -22.04 30.77 25.08
CA ASP A 59 -23.37 30.35 24.62
C ASP A 59 -23.20 29.41 23.40
N PHE A 60 -23.34 28.10 23.63
CA PHE A 60 -23.43 27.12 22.59
C PHE A 60 -24.42 26.01 22.97
N ALA A 61 -25.23 25.61 22.01
CA ALA A 61 -26.15 24.50 22.17
C ALA A 61 -25.38 23.20 21.93
N TYR A 62 -25.31 22.35 22.96
CA TYR A 62 -24.63 21.08 22.87
C TYR A 62 -25.29 20.02 23.74
N GLU A 63 -25.70 18.93 23.11
CA GLU A 63 -26.22 17.76 23.79
C GLU A 63 -25.15 16.69 23.86
N LEU A 64 -24.77 16.23 25.05
CA LEU A 64 -23.70 15.26 25.26
C LEU A 64 -23.96 13.93 24.53
N GLU A 65 -25.23 13.57 24.36
CA GLU A 65 -25.66 12.38 23.64
C GLU A 65 -25.31 12.43 22.14
N GLU A 66 -25.33 13.63 21.54
CA GLU A 66 -24.96 13.83 20.13
C GLU A 66 -23.46 13.73 19.89
N ALA A 67 -22.66 13.85 20.97
CA ALA A 67 -21.20 13.66 20.90
C ALA A 67 -20.74 12.21 20.94
N LYS A 68 -21.66 11.25 21.04
CA LYS A 68 -21.29 9.84 20.98
C LYS A 68 -20.70 9.52 19.61
N LEU A 69 -19.49 8.96 19.62
CA LEU A 69 -18.86 8.48 18.40
C LEU A 69 -19.65 7.27 17.86
N GLY A 70 -20.17 7.41 16.67
CA GLY A 70 -20.71 6.28 15.89
C GLY A 70 -19.60 5.46 15.25
N ASN A 71 -19.96 4.56 14.36
CA ASN A 71 -18.98 3.86 13.53
C ASN A 71 -18.35 4.86 12.54
N LEU A 72 -17.07 5.15 12.73
CA LEU A 72 -16.30 6.04 11.85
C LEU A 72 -15.81 5.33 10.58
N TYR A 73 -15.87 4.02 10.56
CA TYR A 73 -15.33 3.16 9.50
C TYR A 73 -16.47 2.66 8.61
N THR A 74 -17.16 3.59 7.94
CA THR A 74 -18.23 3.30 6.98
C THR A 74 -17.67 3.07 5.60
N GLU A 75 -18.42 2.39 4.73
CA GLU A 75 -18.04 2.20 3.32
C GLU A 75 -17.79 3.53 2.60
N GLU A 76 -18.60 4.55 2.90
CA GLU A 76 -18.44 5.88 2.34
C GLU A 76 -17.11 6.52 2.78
N ALA A 77 -16.78 6.43 4.09
CA ALA A 77 -15.51 6.94 4.61
C ALA A 77 -14.32 6.20 3.95
N TYR A 78 -14.47 4.89 3.72
CA TYR A 78 -13.48 4.08 3.03
C TYR A 78 -13.16 4.62 1.63
N VAL A 79 -14.19 4.89 0.83
CA VAL A 79 -14.02 5.45 -0.55
C VAL A 79 -13.29 6.80 -0.52
N TYR A 80 -13.62 7.66 0.45
CA TYR A 80 -12.92 8.95 0.60
C TYR A 80 -11.45 8.76 1.01
N PHE A 81 -11.16 7.87 1.94
CA PHE A 81 -9.77 7.62 2.38
C PHE A 81 -8.95 6.97 1.27
N GLN A 82 -9.56 6.11 0.46
CA GLN A 82 -8.94 5.56 -0.74
C GLN A 82 -8.60 6.66 -1.75
N ARG A 83 -9.57 7.54 -2.04
CA ARG A 83 -9.36 8.69 -2.95
C ARG A 83 -8.27 9.65 -2.45
N LEU A 84 -8.15 9.83 -1.13
CA LEU A 84 -7.16 10.67 -0.48
C LEU A 84 -5.83 9.94 -0.24
N GLN A 85 -5.74 8.67 -0.58
CA GLN A 85 -4.56 7.81 -0.41
C GLN A 85 -4.09 7.71 1.06
N PHE A 86 -5.01 7.67 2.01
CA PHE A 86 -4.72 7.55 3.44
C PHE A 86 -4.50 6.09 3.85
N LYS A 87 -3.40 5.47 3.37
CA LYS A 87 -3.07 4.04 3.57
C LYS A 87 -3.19 3.59 5.03
N ASN A 88 -2.60 4.36 5.98
CA ASN A 88 -2.63 4.01 7.40
C ASN A 88 -4.03 4.04 8.02
N LEU A 89 -4.94 4.84 7.48
CA LEU A 89 -6.32 4.90 7.93
C LEU A 89 -7.17 3.80 7.31
N LEU A 90 -6.90 3.44 6.06
CA LEU A 90 -7.54 2.32 5.38
C LEU A 90 -7.31 1.00 6.12
N ASN A 91 -6.12 0.78 6.69
CA ASN A 91 -5.81 -0.40 7.51
C ASN A 91 -6.59 -0.48 8.85
N ARG A 92 -7.35 0.54 9.21
CA ARG A 92 -8.19 0.55 10.42
C ARG A 92 -9.65 0.16 10.16
N PHE A 93 -10.02 0.07 8.90
CA PHE A 93 -11.31 -0.48 8.56
C PHE A 93 -11.23 -1.99 8.81
N ASP A 94 -12.14 -2.52 9.64
CA ASP A 94 -12.43 -3.95 9.66
C ASP A 94 -13.15 -4.26 8.35
N VAL A 95 -12.35 -4.43 7.31
CA VAL A 95 -12.87 -4.98 6.08
C VAL A 95 -13.07 -6.47 6.35
N GLN A 96 -14.19 -6.83 6.94
CA GLN A 96 -14.84 -8.05 6.54
C GLN A 96 -15.16 -7.81 5.07
N SER A 97 -14.11 -7.92 4.24
CA SER A 97 -14.32 -7.97 2.82
C SER A 97 -15.13 -9.22 2.57
N GLU A 98 -16.42 -9.07 2.39
CA GLU A 98 -17.14 -9.88 1.45
C GLU A 98 -16.47 -9.65 0.08
N ASN A 99 -15.17 -9.93 0.01
CA ASN A 99 -14.46 -10.08 -1.25
C ASN A 99 -15.05 -11.35 -1.85
N SER A 100 -16.13 -11.19 -2.57
CA SER A 100 -16.80 -12.28 -3.29
C SER A 100 -15.83 -13.06 -4.19
N ILE A 101 -14.61 -12.56 -4.39
CA ILE A 101 -13.59 -13.23 -5.18
C ILE A 101 -12.89 -14.37 -4.41
N GLU A 102 -12.85 -14.35 -3.07
CA GLU A 102 -12.25 -15.45 -2.30
C GLU A 102 -13.00 -16.77 -2.48
N ASP A 103 -14.31 -16.70 -2.75
CA ASP A 103 -15.12 -17.88 -3.05
C ASP A 103 -14.68 -18.59 -4.34
N ALA A 104 -13.99 -17.86 -5.23
CA ALA A 104 -13.43 -18.38 -6.47
C ALA A 104 -11.99 -18.90 -6.34
N PHE A 105 -11.37 -18.80 -5.14
CA PHE A 105 -10.01 -19.26 -4.93
C PHE A 105 -9.95 -20.78 -4.82
N VAL A 106 -9.12 -21.39 -5.66
CA VAL A 106 -8.92 -22.84 -5.68
C VAL A 106 -7.45 -23.17 -5.47
N ILE A 107 -7.16 -23.98 -4.46
CA ILE A 107 -5.85 -24.58 -4.26
C ILE A 107 -5.85 -25.90 -5.02
N ALA A 108 -5.32 -25.87 -6.23
CA ALA A 108 -5.36 -27.02 -7.13
C ALA A 108 -4.42 -28.15 -6.64
N GLY A 109 -4.91 -29.36 -6.72
CA GLY A 109 -4.16 -30.56 -6.36
C GLY A 109 -4.51 -31.73 -7.26
N GLY A 110 -3.50 -32.37 -7.78
CA GLY A 110 -3.68 -33.51 -8.68
C GLY A 110 -3.48 -33.16 -10.15
N LYS A 111 -2.90 -34.17 -10.85
CA LYS A 111 -2.40 -33.98 -12.21
C LYS A 111 -3.49 -33.61 -13.23
N GLU A 112 -4.64 -34.25 -13.13
CA GLU A 112 -5.77 -34.03 -14.07
C GLU A 112 -6.38 -32.65 -13.95
N GLU A 113 -6.54 -32.16 -12.71
CA GLU A 113 -7.07 -30.82 -12.44
C GLU A 113 -6.12 -29.75 -12.99
N ILE A 114 -4.82 -29.86 -12.67
CA ILE A 114 -3.81 -28.92 -13.14
C ILE A 114 -3.73 -28.91 -14.67
N GLN A 115 -3.82 -30.06 -15.33
CA GLN A 115 -3.87 -30.13 -16.80
C GLN A 115 -5.06 -29.38 -17.39
N LYS A 116 -6.23 -29.49 -16.77
CA LYS A 116 -7.43 -28.74 -17.22
C LYS A 116 -7.23 -27.23 -17.06
N ILE A 117 -6.69 -26.81 -15.93
CA ILE A 117 -6.41 -25.39 -15.66
C ILE A 117 -5.51 -24.81 -16.76
N PHE A 118 -4.39 -25.47 -17.05
CA PHE A 118 -3.46 -24.99 -18.09
C PHE A 118 -4.08 -25.03 -19.50
N ALA A 119 -4.81 -26.08 -19.85
CA ALA A 119 -5.48 -26.18 -21.15
C ALA A 119 -6.57 -25.10 -21.38
N GLU A 120 -7.19 -24.61 -20.29
CA GLU A 120 -8.11 -23.47 -20.36
C GLU A 120 -7.35 -22.15 -20.42
N ALA A 121 -6.30 -22.00 -19.60
CA ALA A 121 -5.49 -20.78 -19.55
C ALA A 121 -4.82 -20.46 -20.90
N GLU A 122 -4.35 -21.47 -21.63
CA GLU A 122 -3.77 -21.32 -22.98
C GLU A 122 -4.72 -20.66 -23.99
N LYS A 123 -6.02 -20.83 -23.80
CA LYS A 123 -7.05 -20.28 -24.69
C LYS A 123 -7.59 -18.94 -24.22
N ALA A 124 -7.13 -18.47 -23.07
CA ALA A 124 -7.60 -17.23 -22.50
C ALA A 124 -7.04 -16.02 -23.25
N GLN A 125 -7.85 -14.96 -23.33
CA GLN A 125 -7.41 -13.68 -23.89
C GLN A 125 -6.35 -13.02 -23.01
N MET A 126 -6.40 -13.29 -21.70
CA MET A 126 -5.51 -12.70 -20.73
C MET A 126 -5.29 -13.64 -19.56
N VAL A 127 -4.06 -13.72 -19.09
CA VAL A 127 -3.65 -14.55 -17.95
C VAL A 127 -2.78 -13.72 -17.02
N GLY A 128 -3.17 -13.67 -15.76
CA GLY A 128 -2.32 -13.16 -14.67
C GLY A 128 -1.60 -14.33 -14.00
N ALA A 129 -0.31 -14.17 -13.74
CA ALA A 129 0.49 -15.22 -13.14
C ALA A 129 1.45 -14.68 -12.08
N VAL A 130 1.79 -15.53 -11.13
CA VAL A 130 2.78 -15.24 -10.08
C VAL A 130 3.61 -16.48 -9.77
N LEU A 131 4.89 -16.28 -9.49
CA LEU A 131 5.80 -17.28 -8.94
C LEU A 131 5.98 -16.98 -7.45
N TYR A 132 5.44 -17.80 -6.57
CA TYR A 132 5.54 -17.51 -5.14
C TYR A 132 6.66 -18.29 -4.45
N LYS A 133 7.30 -17.66 -3.47
CA LYS A 133 8.31 -18.28 -2.61
C LYS A 133 7.67 -18.74 -1.31
N ASP A 134 7.87 -20.01 -0.94
CA ASP A 134 7.41 -20.49 0.36
C ASP A 134 8.45 -20.18 1.44
N THR A 135 8.19 -19.12 2.20
CA THR A 135 9.08 -18.65 3.28
C THR A 135 8.71 -19.18 4.66
N ARG A 136 7.65 -19.99 4.79
CA ARG A 136 7.13 -20.46 6.10
C ARG A 136 8.16 -21.21 6.95
N ASN A 137 9.09 -21.92 6.32
CA ASN A 137 10.14 -22.70 6.98
C ASN A 137 11.54 -22.07 6.83
N VAL A 138 11.64 -20.83 6.40
CA VAL A 138 12.89 -20.11 6.16
C VAL A 138 13.05 -19.01 7.20
N LEU A 139 14.23 -18.91 7.81
CA LEU A 139 14.51 -17.79 8.71
C LEU A 139 14.41 -16.45 7.96
N PRO A 140 13.86 -15.37 8.58
CA PRO A 140 13.63 -14.09 7.90
C PRO A 140 14.88 -13.53 7.20
N LEU A 141 16.07 -13.77 7.76
CA LEU A 141 17.35 -13.36 7.17
C LEU A 141 17.63 -14.03 5.81
N PHE A 142 17.06 -15.22 5.54
CA PHE A 142 17.23 -16.00 4.33
C PHE A 142 15.99 -16.04 3.45
N ALA A 143 14.97 -15.25 3.75
CA ALA A 143 13.72 -15.23 2.96
C ALA A 143 13.95 -14.93 1.47
N GLY A 144 14.97 -14.11 1.14
CA GLY A 144 15.35 -13.82 -0.24
C GLY A 144 15.88 -15.03 -1.04
N SER A 145 16.44 -16.03 -0.35
CA SER A 145 16.96 -17.27 -0.96
C SER A 145 15.96 -18.44 -0.93
N ALA A 146 14.71 -18.20 -0.51
CA ALA A 146 13.68 -19.22 -0.53
C ALA A 146 13.43 -19.72 -1.96
N GLU A 147 13.25 -21.03 -2.11
CA GLU A 147 12.90 -21.65 -3.39
C GLU A 147 11.45 -21.32 -3.77
N ILE A 148 11.17 -21.37 -5.07
CA ILE A 148 9.80 -21.21 -5.55
C ILE A 148 8.98 -22.40 -5.07
N GLY A 149 7.87 -22.11 -4.36
CA GLY A 149 6.96 -23.12 -3.80
C GLY A 149 5.85 -23.57 -4.76
N GLY A 150 5.59 -22.77 -5.79
CA GLY A 150 4.53 -23.02 -6.76
C GLY A 150 4.22 -21.79 -7.58
N ILE A 151 3.05 -21.82 -8.23
CA ILE A 151 2.54 -20.72 -9.05
C ILE A 151 1.13 -20.33 -8.64
N GLY A 152 0.79 -19.05 -8.84
CA GLY A 152 -0.59 -18.59 -8.94
C GLY A 152 -0.94 -18.29 -10.39
N ILE A 153 -2.19 -18.57 -10.79
CA ILE A 153 -2.67 -18.27 -12.13
C ILE A 153 -4.14 -17.84 -12.10
N SER A 154 -4.47 -16.78 -12.82
CA SER A 154 -5.84 -16.30 -12.97
C SER A 154 -6.12 -15.91 -14.42
N PHE A 155 -7.27 -16.33 -14.93
CA PHE A 155 -7.73 -15.99 -16.29
C PHE A 155 -9.24 -15.71 -16.35
N GLY A 156 -9.76 -15.22 -15.24
CA GLY A 156 -11.16 -14.80 -15.07
C GLY A 156 -11.49 -14.56 -13.60
N LYS A 157 -12.59 -13.87 -13.33
CA LYS A 157 -13.05 -13.58 -11.95
C LYS A 157 -13.37 -14.83 -11.13
N GLU A 158 -13.76 -15.92 -11.79
CA GLU A 158 -14.08 -17.23 -11.17
C GLU A 158 -13.00 -18.29 -11.43
N LYS A 159 -11.86 -17.90 -12.02
CA LYS A 159 -10.79 -18.80 -12.43
C LYS A 159 -9.47 -18.34 -11.84
N ILE A 160 -9.33 -18.58 -10.54
CA ILE A 160 -8.21 -18.09 -9.72
C ILE A 160 -7.64 -19.29 -8.95
N TYR A 161 -6.39 -19.64 -9.26
CA TYR A 161 -5.79 -20.87 -8.78
C TYR A 161 -4.43 -20.62 -8.12
N CYS A 162 -4.19 -21.26 -6.99
CA CYS A 162 -2.86 -21.49 -6.44
C CYS A 162 -2.48 -22.95 -6.71
N ILE A 163 -1.33 -23.19 -7.33
CA ILE A 163 -0.84 -24.52 -7.72
C ILE A 163 0.49 -24.76 -7.02
N PRO A 164 0.51 -25.40 -5.83
CA PRO A 164 1.74 -25.78 -5.15
C PRO A 164 2.49 -26.83 -5.91
N ALA A 165 3.83 -26.73 -5.98
CA ALA A 165 4.69 -27.77 -6.54
C ALA A 165 4.59 -29.06 -5.72
N GLY A 166 4.79 -30.19 -6.38
CA GLY A 166 4.76 -31.52 -5.75
C GLY A 166 3.37 -32.15 -5.60
N LYS A 167 2.29 -31.41 -5.91
CA LYS A 167 0.91 -31.93 -5.88
C LYS A 167 0.43 -32.36 -7.27
N GLY A 168 1.23 -33.20 -7.97
CA GLY A 168 0.91 -33.70 -9.32
C GLY A 168 1.83 -33.19 -10.41
N TYR A 169 2.47 -32.06 -10.21
CA TYR A 169 3.51 -31.46 -11.06
C TYR A 169 4.72 -31.09 -10.22
N SER A 170 5.92 -31.38 -10.72
CA SER A 170 7.15 -30.82 -10.19
C SER A 170 7.23 -29.33 -10.52
N MET A 171 8.12 -28.60 -9.85
CA MET A 171 8.34 -27.17 -10.16
C MET A 171 8.74 -26.97 -11.63
N ALA A 172 9.63 -27.81 -12.17
CA ALA A 172 10.06 -27.71 -13.56
C ALA A 172 8.87 -27.85 -14.54
N GLU A 173 7.99 -28.84 -14.31
CA GLU A 173 6.79 -29.04 -15.13
C GLU A 173 5.82 -27.86 -15.02
N LEU A 174 5.65 -27.26 -13.81
CA LEU A 174 4.82 -26.07 -13.64
C LEU A 174 5.35 -24.87 -14.42
N LEU A 175 6.67 -24.63 -14.37
CA LEU A 175 7.31 -23.54 -15.09
C LEU A 175 7.24 -23.74 -16.62
N GLU A 176 7.47 -24.97 -17.11
CA GLU A 176 7.28 -25.29 -18.52
C GLU A 176 5.84 -25.04 -19.00
N ALA A 177 4.86 -25.51 -18.22
CA ALA A 177 3.46 -25.32 -18.52
C ALA A 177 3.08 -23.83 -18.50
N LEU A 178 3.59 -23.05 -17.54
CA LEU A 178 3.36 -21.60 -17.47
C LEU A 178 3.94 -20.86 -18.68
N VAL A 179 5.15 -21.22 -19.10
CA VAL A 179 5.77 -20.68 -20.35
C VAL A 179 4.94 -21.05 -21.56
N HIS A 180 4.39 -22.26 -21.60
CA HIS A 180 3.50 -22.70 -22.69
C HIS A 180 2.22 -21.84 -22.74
N VAL A 181 1.59 -21.58 -21.55
CA VAL A 181 0.46 -20.66 -21.44
C VAL A 181 0.81 -19.27 -21.95
N ALA A 182 1.95 -18.71 -21.51
CA ALA A 182 2.38 -17.38 -21.92
C ALA A 182 2.55 -17.24 -23.45
N LYS A 183 2.97 -18.31 -24.12
CA LYS A 183 3.11 -18.35 -25.58
C LYS A 183 1.79 -18.40 -26.33
N HIS A 184 0.75 -19.00 -25.75
CA HIS A 184 -0.50 -19.29 -26.43
C HIS A 184 -1.63 -18.32 -26.04
N ALA A 185 -1.69 -17.88 -24.79
CA ALA A 185 -2.63 -16.87 -24.34
C ALA A 185 -2.50 -15.54 -25.13
N GLY A 186 -3.54 -14.74 -25.12
CA GLY A 186 -3.51 -13.44 -25.79
C GLY A 186 -2.57 -12.44 -25.10
N ARG A 187 -2.57 -12.42 -23.76
CA ARG A 187 -1.69 -11.59 -22.91
C ARG A 187 -1.27 -12.37 -21.69
N PHE A 188 -0.01 -12.20 -21.27
CA PHE A 188 0.56 -12.76 -20.06
C PHE A 188 1.00 -11.63 -19.13
N THR A 189 0.34 -11.50 -18.00
CA THR A 189 0.55 -10.41 -17.02
C THR A 189 1.19 -10.93 -15.75
N VAL A 190 2.19 -10.22 -15.27
CA VAL A 190 2.88 -10.52 -14.01
C VAL A 190 3.17 -9.23 -13.26
N PHE A 191 3.52 -9.36 -11.98
CA PHE A 191 4.25 -8.34 -11.22
C PHE A 191 5.74 -8.66 -11.27
N ASP A 192 6.59 -7.67 -11.60
CA ASP A 192 8.04 -7.82 -11.72
C ASP A 192 8.48 -8.96 -12.67
N LEU A 193 8.24 -8.73 -13.95
CA LEU A 193 8.62 -9.67 -15.02
C LEU A 193 10.12 -9.98 -14.99
N LYS A 194 10.97 -8.97 -14.79
CA LYS A 194 12.43 -9.12 -14.78
C LYS A 194 12.88 -10.15 -13.75
N SER A 195 12.35 -10.09 -12.53
CA SER A 195 12.66 -11.06 -11.47
C SER A 195 12.10 -12.45 -11.74
N SER A 196 11.07 -12.56 -12.59
CA SER A 196 10.45 -13.84 -12.98
C SER A 196 11.18 -14.54 -14.13
N LEU A 197 11.84 -13.79 -15.03
CA LEU A 197 12.50 -14.31 -16.24
C LEU A 197 13.55 -15.41 -15.98
N PRO A 198 14.36 -15.39 -14.92
CA PRO A 198 15.33 -16.48 -14.63
C PRO A 198 14.67 -17.86 -14.53
N TYR A 199 13.40 -17.91 -14.14
CA TYR A 199 12.62 -19.13 -13.95
C TYR A 199 11.80 -19.50 -15.18
N LEU A 200 11.40 -18.52 -16.00
CA LEU A 200 10.54 -18.70 -17.18
C LEU A 200 11.38 -18.90 -18.47
N LYS A 201 12.25 -19.89 -18.43
CA LYS A 201 13.15 -20.19 -19.55
C LYS A 201 12.37 -20.46 -20.84
N GLY A 202 12.76 -19.78 -21.92
CA GLY A 202 12.12 -19.90 -23.22
C GLY A 202 10.88 -19.02 -23.43
N LEU A 203 10.62 -18.09 -22.52
CA LEU A 203 9.63 -17.03 -22.71
C LEU A 203 10.13 -16.00 -23.73
N GLU A 204 11.42 -15.72 -23.70
CA GLU A 204 12.11 -14.77 -24.56
C GLU A 204 11.95 -15.12 -26.04
N GLY A 205 11.80 -14.08 -26.88
CA GLY A 205 11.65 -14.19 -28.33
C GLY A 205 10.33 -14.78 -28.81
N ALA A 206 9.62 -15.53 -27.96
CA ALA A 206 8.39 -16.22 -28.35
C ALA A 206 7.11 -15.56 -27.83
N ALA A 207 7.19 -14.83 -26.73
CA ALA A 207 6.04 -14.23 -26.07
C ALA A 207 6.29 -12.83 -25.49
N GLU A 208 7.41 -12.19 -25.82
CA GLU A 208 7.77 -10.87 -25.29
C GLU A 208 6.68 -9.82 -25.54
N GLU A 209 6.15 -9.77 -26.76
CA GLU A 209 5.09 -8.83 -27.17
C GLU A 209 3.76 -9.06 -26.40
N LYS A 210 3.58 -10.24 -25.82
CA LYS A 210 2.39 -10.59 -25.05
C LYS A 210 2.55 -10.31 -23.57
N CYS A 211 3.77 -10.06 -23.09
CA CYS A 211 4.05 -9.80 -21.69
C CYS A 211 3.59 -8.42 -21.29
N PHE A 212 3.03 -8.35 -20.09
CA PHE A 212 2.62 -7.10 -19.44
C PHE A 212 3.11 -7.12 -18.00
N ASP A 213 3.93 -6.12 -17.64
CA ASP A 213 4.39 -5.94 -16.26
C ASP A 213 3.56 -4.86 -15.58
N SER A 214 2.78 -5.27 -14.58
CA SER A 214 1.90 -4.35 -13.85
C SER A 214 2.67 -3.33 -13.00
N ILE A 215 3.89 -3.66 -12.54
CA ILE A 215 4.75 -2.72 -11.80
C ILE A 215 5.25 -1.62 -12.73
N VAL A 216 5.75 -1.98 -13.90
CA VAL A 216 6.23 -1.00 -14.90
C VAL A 216 5.08 -0.08 -15.34
N ALA A 217 3.90 -0.63 -15.57
CA ALA A 217 2.73 0.15 -15.93
C ALA A 217 2.31 1.13 -14.81
N ALA A 218 2.28 0.67 -13.56
CA ALA A 218 1.95 1.50 -12.40
C ALA A 218 3.02 2.59 -12.14
N TYR A 219 4.30 2.27 -12.35
CA TYR A 219 5.40 3.23 -12.26
C TYR A 219 5.24 4.38 -13.26
N LEU A 220 4.94 4.07 -14.52
CA LEU A 220 4.73 5.11 -15.54
C LEU A 220 3.57 6.04 -15.18
N LEU A 221 2.49 5.51 -14.62
CA LEU A 221 1.34 6.31 -14.22
C LEU A 221 1.61 7.22 -13.02
N ASN A 222 2.49 6.82 -12.10
CA ASN A 222 2.85 7.63 -10.94
C ASN A 222 4.28 7.35 -10.46
N PRO A 223 5.31 7.96 -11.09
CA PRO A 223 6.72 7.71 -10.77
C PRO A 223 7.19 8.26 -9.42
N LEU A 224 6.32 8.95 -8.69
CA LEU A 224 6.67 9.57 -7.39
C LEU A 224 6.40 8.66 -6.19
N LYS A 225 5.89 7.46 -6.41
CA LYS A 225 5.70 6.47 -5.36
C LYS A 225 7.02 5.81 -4.95
N ASN A 226 7.07 5.36 -3.70
CA ASN A 226 8.21 4.62 -3.16
C ASN A 226 8.06 3.11 -3.35
N ASP A 227 6.85 2.62 -3.58
CA ASP A 227 6.53 1.20 -3.70
C ASP A 227 5.44 0.95 -4.75
N TYR A 228 5.57 -0.16 -5.47
CA TYR A 228 4.67 -0.61 -6.53
C TYR A 228 4.31 -2.09 -6.38
N GLY A 229 4.34 -2.61 -5.15
CA GLY A 229 3.94 -3.99 -4.87
C GLY A 229 2.53 -4.31 -5.35
N PHE A 230 2.21 -5.61 -5.46
CA PHE A 230 0.89 -6.01 -5.95
C PHE A 230 -0.25 -5.53 -5.06
N GLU A 231 -0.03 -5.44 -3.74
CA GLU A 231 -1.02 -4.92 -2.78
C GLU A 231 -1.34 -3.44 -3.06
N ASP A 232 -0.32 -2.64 -3.38
CA ASP A 232 -0.52 -1.23 -3.74
C ASP A 232 -1.28 -1.09 -5.05
N VAL A 233 -0.95 -1.88 -6.06
CA VAL A 233 -1.64 -1.89 -7.36
C VAL A 233 -3.07 -2.40 -7.21
N ALA A 234 -3.27 -3.46 -6.44
CA ALA A 234 -4.59 -4.03 -6.15
C ALA A 234 -5.49 -3.02 -5.44
N GLN A 235 -4.97 -2.33 -4.43
CA GLN A 235 -5.72 -1.31 -3.69
C GLN A 235 -6.04 -0.09 -4.56
N GLU A 236 -5.05 0.46 -5.28
CA GLU A 236 -5.21 1.72 -6.00
C GLU A 236 -6.02 1.57 -7.28
N HIS A 237 -5.86 0.46 -7.98
CA HIS A 237 -6.45 0.29 -9.31
C HIS A 237 -7.66 -0.66 -9.33
N LEU A 238 -7.79 -1.55 -8.35
CA LEU A 238 -8.89 -2.51 -8.28
C LEU A 238 -9.81 -2.30 -7.07
N GLY A 239 -9.40 -1.47 -6.10
CA GLY A 239 -10.13 -1.29 -4.85
C GLY A 239 -10.08 -2.50 -3.91
N LEU A 240 -9.19 -3.46 -4.18
CA LEU A 240 -9.03 -4.66 -3.36
C LEU A 240 -8.23 -4.33 -2.10
N MET A 241 -8.78 -4.69 -0.95
CA MET A 241 -8.07 -4.70 0.32
C MET A 241 -7.68 -6.12 0.68
N ILE A 242 -6.41 -6.31 0.95
CA ILE A 242 -5.85 -7.61 1.28
C ILE A 242 -5.30 -7.53 2.70
N ASP A 243 -5.78 -8.39 3.60
CA ASP A 243 -5.25 -8.46 4.97
C ASP A 243 -3.80 -9.00 4.90
N PRO A 244 -2.81 -8.28 5.46
CA PRO A 244 -1.43 -8.77 5.53
C PRO A 244 -1.28 -10.13 6.27
N LYS A 245 -2.30 -10.54 7.04
CA LYS A 245 -2.34 -11.84 7.72
C LYS A 245 -2.99 -12.95 6.91
N THR A 246 -3.39 -12.66 5.67
CA THR A 246 -3.95 -13.67 4.76
C THR A 246 -2.99 -14.85 4.59
N GLU A 247 -3.55 -16.06 4.59
CA GLU A 247 -2.77 -17.29 4.36
C GLU A 247 -2.06 -17.26 3.00
N LEU A 248 -0.87 -17.87 2.92
CA LEU A 248 0.00 -17.80 1.74
C LEU A 248 -0.72 -18.17 0.44
N GLU A 249 -1.46 -19.27 0.44
CA GLU A 249 -2.14 -19.78 -0.75
C GLU A 249 -3.23 -18.82 -1.25
N LYS A 250 -3.95 -18.19 -0.32
CA LYS A 250 -4.93 -17.13 -0.65
C LYS A 250 -4.23 -15.86 -1.14
N MET A 251 -3.10 -15.49 -0.52
CA MET A 251 -2.29 -14.35 -0.96
C MET A 251 -1.82 -14.53 -2.41
N VAL A 252 -1.37 -15.74 -2.76
CA VAL A 252 -1.01 -16.11 -4.13
C VAL A 252 -2.19 -15.98 -5.10
N CYS A 253 -3.39 -16.38 -4.68
CA CYS A 253 -4.60 -16.19 -5.48
C CYS A 253 -4.93 -14.70 -5.68
N TYR A 254 -4.80 -13.88 -4.64
CA TYR A 254 -4.99 -12.43 -4.75
C TYR A 254 -3.99 -11.80 -5.73
N GLU A 255 -2.70 -12.17 -5.64
CA GLU A 255 -1.66 -11.64 -6.52
C GLU A 255 -1.91 -12.03 -7.98
N ALA A 256 -2.22 -13.31 -8.24
CA ALA A 256 -2.55 -13.78 -9.59
C ALA A 256 -3.78 -13.06 -10.17
N TYR A 257 -4.83 -12.88 -9.35
CA TYR A 257 -6.01 -12.13 -9.75
C TYR A 257 -5.71 -10.65 -9.96
N ALA A 258 -4.93 -10.04 -9.09
CA ALA A 258 -4.51 -8.64 -9.24
C ALA A 258 -3.70 -8.44 -10.53
N ALA A 259 -2.79 -9.35 -10.89
CA ALA A 259 -2.06 -9.33 -12.15
C ALA A 259 -3.04 -9.40 -13.35
N PHE A 260 -4.00 -10.33 -13.31
CA PHE A 260 -5.03 -10.47 -14.34
C PHE A 260 -5.87 -9.19 -14.47
N ALA A 261 -6.51 -8.75 -13.38
CA ALA A 261 -7.51 -7.69 -13.41
C ALA A 261 -6.92 -6.28 -13.60
N SER A 262 -5.70 -6.03 -13.09
CA SER A 262 -5.07 -4.71 -13.21
C SER A 262 -4.62 -4.39 -14.63
N SER A 263 -4.32 -5.38 -15.46
CA SER A 263 -3.72 -5.14 -16.77
C SER A 263 -4.64 -4.33 -17.72
N GLU A 264 -5.95 -4.58 -17.73
CA GLU A 264 -6.91 -3.78 -18.51
C GLU A 264 -7.01 -2.36 -17.97
N VAL A 265 -7.15 -2.22 -16.67
CA VAL A 265 -7.29 -0.90 -16.01
C VAL A 265 -6.04 -0.05 -16.21
N LEU A 266 -4.85 -0.65 -16.09
CA LEU A 266 -3.58 0.04 -16.30
C LEU A 266 -3.38 0.41 -17.77
N GLU A 267 -3.75 -0.47 -18.72
CA GLU A 267 -3.72 -0.18 -20.15
C GLU A 267 -4.61 1.02 -20.50
N GLU A 268 -5.86 1.04 -20.02
CA GLU A 268 -6.78 2.16 -20.26
C GLU A 268 -6.21 3.48 -19.71
N LYS A 269 -5.61 3.46 -18.50
CA LYS A 269 -4.97 4.63 -17.91
C LYS A 269 -3.75 5.08 -18.71
N LEU A 270 -2.87 4.16 -19.12
CA LEU A 270 -1.71 4.47 -19.95
C LEU A 270 -2.10 5.06 -21.30
N LYS A 271 -3.17 4.57 -21.92
CA LYS A 271 -3.72 5.14 -23.17
C LYS A 271 -4.26 6.55 -22.95
N LYS A 272 -4.99 6.77 -21.85
CA LYS A 272 -5.54 8.08 -21.50
C LYS A 272 -4.47 9.14 -21.26
N GLU A 273 -3.35 8.74 -20.62
CA GLU A 273 -2.21 9.62 -20.34
C GLU A 273 -1.18 9.66 -21.51
N GLU A 274 -1.54 9.09 -22.69
CA GLU A 274 -0.68 9.02 -23.89
C GLU A 274 0.66 8.28 -23.68
N MET A 275 0.75 7.42 -22.65
CA MET A 275 1.96 6.67 -22.28
C MET A 275 2.00 5.25 -22.84
N TRP A 276 0.95 4.79 -23.51
CA TRP A 276 0.87 3.42 -24.00
C TRP A 276 2.00 3.04 -24.96
N LYS A 277 2.38 3.97 -25.84
CA LYS A 277 3.48 3.76 -26.77
C LYS A 277 4.83 3.67 -26.06
N LEU A 278 5.06 4.53 -25.06
CA LEU A 278 6.24 4.47 -24.21
C LEU A 278 6.34 3.11 -23.51
N PHE A 279 5.24 2.65 -22.91
CA PHE A 279 5.17 1.35 -22.25
C PHE A 279 5.51 0.19 -23.20
N THR A 280 4.87 0.12 -24.36
CA THR A 280 4.97 -1.04 -25.26
C THR A 280 6.26 -1.06 -26.12
N GLU A 281 6.74 0.12 -26.55
CA GLU A 281 7.88 0.19 -27.49
C GLU A 281 9.22 0.40 -26.79
N ILE A 282 9.22 0.88 -25.52
CA ILE A 282 10.44 1.20 -24.79
C ILE A 282 10.54 0.41 -23.49
N GLU A 283 9.59 0.60 -22.55
CA GLU A 283 9.72 0.07 -21.20
C GLU A 283 9.64 -1.48 -21.15
N MET A 284 8.68 -2.06 -21.83
CA MET A 284 8.57 -3.53 -21.86
C MET A 284 9.77 -4.22 -22.55
N PRO A 285 10.26 -3.77 -23.72
CA PRO A 285 11.50 -4.29 -24.29
C PRO A 285 12.73 -4.07 -23.40
N LEU A 286 12.77 -2.95 -22.65
CA LEU A 286 13.86 -2.66 -21.74
C LEU A 286 13.95 -3.69 -20.59
N VAL A 287 12.81 -4.24 -20.13
CA VAL A 287 12.80 -5.32 -19.11
C VAL A 287 13.70 -6.49 -19.53
N PHE A 288 13.55 -6.95 -20.76
CA PHE A 288 14.35 -8.05 -21.31
C PHE A 288 15.82 -7.66 -21.51
N THR A 289 16.06 -6.44 -21.99
CA THR A 289 17.41 -5.90 -22.14
C THR A 289 18.15 -5.86 -20.81
N LEU A 290 17.52 -5.33 -19.76
CA LEU A 290 18.09 -5.26 -18.42
C LEU A 290 18.33 -6.66 -17.84
N PHE A 291 17.42 -7.60 -18.07
CA PHE A 291 17.60 -8.99 -17.68
C PHE A 291 18.86 -9.59 -18.34
N HIS A 292 19.06 -9.41 -19.65
CA HIS A 292 20.26 -9.89 -20.33
C HIS A 292 21.54 -9.22 -19.84
N MET A 293 21.50 -7.93 -19.54
CA MET A 293 22.64 -7.23 -18.95
C MET A 293 23.04 -7.84 -17.61
N GLU A 294 22.08 -8.12 -16.74
CA GLU A 294 22.32 -8.77 -15.45
C GLU A 294 22.88 -10.19 -15.60
N GLN A 295 22.38 -10.98 -16.56
CA GLN A 295 22.92 -12.29 -16.87
C GLN A 295 24.40 -12.24 -17.35
N ASN A 296 24.76 -11.17 -18.04
CA ASN A 296 26.15 -10.94 -18.50
C ASN A 296 27.02 -10.27 -17.40
N GLY A 297 26.51 -10.06 -16.21
CA GLY A 297 27.25 -9.51 -15.08
C GLY A 297 27.33 -7.98 -15.03
N VAL A 298 26.55 -7.29 -15.83
CA VAL A 298 26.38 -5.83 -15.74
C VAL A 298 25.26 -5.53 -14.75
N ARG A 299 25.57 -4.77 -13.70
CA ARG A 299 24.60 -4.38 -12.66
C ARG A 299 24.42 -2.86 -12.61
#